data_d1eb67ae5c05dfaf7b83e01169a2293a
#
_entry.id   d1eb67ae5c05dfaf7b83e01169a2293a
#
_cell.length_a   1.000
_cell.length_b   1.000
_cell.length_c   1.000
_cell.angle_alpha   90.00
_cell.angle_beta   90.00
_cell.angle_gamma   90.00
#
_symmetry.space_group_name_H-M   'P 1'
#
loop_
_entity.id
_entity.type
_entity.pdbx_description
1 polymer ?
#
loop_
_entity_poly.entity_id
_entity_poly.type
_entity_poly.pdbx_seq_one_letter_code
_entity_poly.pdbx_strand_id
1 'polypeptide(L)'
;MKFIKKAAFSAVIITLSFSALFAKGKEKQPLKAEQLQRPPLLRITDNGFRLIWNDNKPSAAVTLTEKGAKTVRIQPVTGTVSGKDSGFYADFENLTPGKTYTYKISGHKKASFTAPSEDLPFTFAAISDHQTFPELTEKGFNCVASEKPDCIISAGDMLEDGKVKNWNENFFQKIPLLNGIPFAAAEGNNDTGFELFKSYLGLKDRYYSCTYGNTRFLMINTNIPVRPDSEQYAWLEKTLSENKSRWTVAVFHKGAYLSSVPDKSFLKVRDDLIPLLEKYGTDLIINGHNHFYDRTSPINGITYVSLPCMSGSITKIQVNENSGYYGKTIPEFRGYALCTVTKDSIHITVKDLDGTVLDEFAINKKE
;
A
#
# COMPACT_ATOMS: atom_id res chain seq x y z
N MET A 1 -6.26 91.22 -22.01
CA MET A 1 -6.77 91.15 -20.65
C MET A 1 -8.12 90.50 -20.69
N LYS A 2 -8.24 89.23 -20.38
CA LYS A 2 -9.53 88.51 -20.08
C LYS A 2 -9.31 87.54 -18.99
N PHE A 3 -10.00 87.76 -17.87
CA PHE A 3 -9.99 86.90 -16.69
C PHE A 3 -10.77 85.60 -17.00
N ILE A 4 -10.20 84.45 -16.73
CA ILE A 4 -10.91 83.15 -16.73
C ILE A 4 -11.03 82.69 -15.29
N LYS A 5 -12.28 82.65 -14.80
CA LYS A 5 -12.65 82.15 -13.48
C LYS A 5 -12.47 80.63 -13.46
N LYS A 6 -11.72 80.12 -12.50
CA LYS A 6 -11.69 78.67 -12.18
C LYS A 6 -12.90 78.36 -11.31
N ALA A 7 -13.75 77.44 -11.79
CA ALA A 7 -14.77 76.76 -11.01
C ALA A 7 -14.17 75.53 -10.30
N ALA A 8 -14.31 75.55 -8.98
CA ALA A 8 -13.92 74.37 -8.17
C ALA A 8 -15.07 73.36 -8.16
N PHE A 9 -14.82 72.18 -8.65
CA PHE A 9 -15.72 71.00 -8.48
C PHE A 9 -15.34 70.28 -7.19
N SER A 10 -16.20 70.34 -6.17
CA SER A 10 -16.11 69.51 -4.99
C SER A 10 -16.66 68.11 -5.31
N ALA A 11 -15.76 67.13 -5.39
CA ALA A 11 -16.16 65.71 -5.48
C ALA A 11 -16.51 65.22 -4.08
N VAL A 12 -17.73 64.86 -3.85
CA VAL A 12 -18.19 64.13 -2.66
C VAL A 12 -17.88 62.69 -2.86
N ILE A 13 -16.87 62.20 -2.14
CA ILE A 13 -16.53 60.77 -2.09
C ILE A 13 -17.47 60.12 -1.06
N ILE A 14 -18.47 59.38 -1.54
CA ILE A 14 -19.30 58.49 -0.70
C ILE A 14 -18.53 57.18 -0.54
N THR A 15 -17.87 57.02 0.60
CA THR A 15 -17.29 55.72 1.03
C THR A 15 -18.43 54.82 1.50
N LEU A 16 -18.88 53.92 0.62
CA LEU A 16 -19.71 52.78 1.01
C LEU A 16 -18.78 51.75 1.71
N SER A 17 -18.82 51.71 3.03
CA SER A 17 -18.24 50.64 3.83
C SER A 17 -19.07 49.37 3.66
N PHE A 18 -18.63 48.49 2.77
CA PHE A 18 -19.11 47.09 2.75
C PHE A 18 -18.50 46.34 3.95
N SER A 19 -19.20 46.34 5.07
CA SER A 19 -18.93 45.35 6.13
C SER A 19 -19.40 43.98 5.66
N ALA A 20 -18.49 43.26 4.99
CA ALA A 20 -18.67 41.83 4.74
C ALA A 20 -18.68 41.11 6.10
N LEU A 21 -19.86 40.70 6.55
CA LEU A 21 -20.02 39.71 7.63
C LEU A 21 -19.46 38.39 7.10
N PHE A 22 -18.17 38.17 7.28
CA PHE A 22 -17.62 36.82 7.22
C PHE A 22 -18.18 36.07 8.45
N ALA A 23 -19.22 35.28 8.24
CA ALA A 23 -19.57 34.24 9.17
C ALA A 23 -18.31 33.38 9.38
N LYS A 24 -17.65 33.52 10.53
CA LYS A 24 -16.59 32.59 10.96
C LYS A 24 -17.26 31.22 11.04
N GLY A 25 -17.16 30.44 9.96
CA GLY A 25 -17.42 29.03 10.01
C GLY A 25 -16.58 28.48 11.17
N LYS A 26 -17.22 27.82 12.14
CA LYS A 26 -16.49 27.14 13.21
C LYS A 26 -15.48 26.22 12.52
N GLU A 27 -14.19 26.53 12.65
CA GLU A 27 -13.14 25.63 12.23
C GLU A 27 -13.44 24.27 12.88
N LYS A 28 -13.75 23.28 12.04
CA LYS A 28 -13.97 21.93 12.57
C LYS A 28 -12.68 21.51 13.24
N GLN A 29 -12.76 21.18 14.52
CA GLN A 29 -11.60 20.63 15.21
C GLN A 29 -11.02 19.46 14.42
N PRO A 30 -9.69 19.32 14.33
CA PRO A 30 -9.09 18.22 13.59
C PRO A 30 -9.57 16.87 14.16
N LEU A 31 -9.91 15.95 13.27
CA LEU A 31 -10.38 14.61 13.65
C LEU A 31 -9.28 13.89 14.42
N LYS A 32 -9.62 13.36 15.60
CA LYS A 32 -8.69 12.55 16.38
C LYS A 32 -8.54 11.16 15.77
N ALA A 33 -7.35 10.59 15.88
CA ALA A 33 -7.00 9.30 15.26
C ALA A 33 -7.93 8.15 15.69
N GLU A 34 -8.28 8.09 16.99
CA GLU A 34 -9.18 7.09 17.53
C GLU A 34 -10.64 7.25 17.09
N GLN A 35 -11.03 8.43 16.59
CA GLN A 35 -12.38 8.75 16.13
C GLN A 35 -12.57 8.55 14.61
N LEU A 36 -11.50 8.25 13.87
CA LEU A 36 -11.60 8.03 12.44
C LEU A 36 -12.43 6.79 12.15
N GLN A 37 -13.56 6.97 11.45
CA GLN A 37 -14.31 5.84 10.91
C GLN A 37 -13.51 5.16 9.80
N ARG A 38 -13.39 3.85 9.87
CA ARG A 38 -12.62 3.04 8.92
C ARG A 38 -13.49 1.91 8.40
N PRO A 39 -13.67 1.80 7.08
CA PRO A 39 -14.36 0.66 6.48
C PRO A 39 -13.59 -0.63 6.75
N PRO A 40 -14.25 -1.80 6.64
CA PRO A 40 -13.59 -3.09 6.80
C PRO A 40 -12.44 -3.27 5.80
N LEU A 41 -11.25 -3.53 6.32
CA LEU A 41 -10.04 -3.89 5.59
C LEU A 41 -9.64 -5.31 5.97
N LEU A 42 -9.50 -6.19 4.99
CA LEU A 42 -9.04 -7.56 5.18
C LEU A 42 -7.53 -7.63 4.96
N ARG A 43 -6.75 -7.75 6.03
CA ARG A 43 -5.29 -7.83 5.98
C ARG A 43 -4.82 -9.28 5.97
N ILE A 44 -3.84 -9.59 5.13
CA ILE A 44 -3.19 -10.90 5.07
C ILE A 44 -2.31 -11.10 6.31
N THR A 45 -2.32 -12.29 6.89
CA THR A 45 -1.45 -12.71 8.00
C THR A 45 -0.67 -13.97 7.61
N ASP A 46 0.16 -14.50 8.51
CA ASP A 46 0.85 -15.76 8.25
C ASP A 46 -0.10 -16.96 8.25
N ASN A 47 -1.24 -16.89 8.97
CA ASN A 47 -2.14 -18.02 9.18
C ASN A 47 -3.58 -17.78 8.65
N GLY A 48 -3.77 -16.78 7.79
CA GLY A 48 -5.07 -16.42 7.27
C GLY A 48 -5.25 -14.92 7.12
N PHE A 49 -6.28 -14.33 7.75
CA PHE A 49 -6.61 -12.92 7.57
C PHE A 49 -7.04 -12.26 8.87
N ARG A 50 -6.76 -10.96 8.98
CA ARG A 50 -7.30 -10.08 10.02
C ARG A 50 -8.23 -9.05 9.39
N LEU A 51 -9.49 -9.07 9.74
CA LEU A 51 -10.47 -8.05 9.38
C LEU A 51 -10.40 -6.92 10.41
N ILE A 52 -10.22 -5.67 9.95
CA ILE A 52 -10.02 -4.48 10.78
C ILE A 52 -11.01 -3.40 10.35
N TRP A 53 -11.68 -2.73 11.31
CA TRP A 53 -12.62 -1.63 11.01
C TRP A 53 -12.82 -0.71 12.23
N ASN A 54 -13.47 0.43 12.01
CA ASN A 54 -13.95 1.29 13.10
C ASN A 54 -15.23 2.01 12.73
N ASP A 55 -16.31 1.73 13.43
CA ASP A 55 -17.63 2.37 13.24
C ASP A 55 -17.91 3.47 14.26
N ASN A 56 -17.02 3.69 15.23
CA ASN A 56 -17.30 4.51 16.42
C ASN A 56 -18.57 4.04 17.20
N LYS A 57 -18.89 2.76 17.13
CA LYS A 57 -20.04 2.12 17.78
C LYS A 57 -19.58 0.85 18.50
N PRO A 58 -20.41 0.34 19.47
CA PRO A 58 -20.12 -0.96 20.05
C PRO A 58 -19.97 -2.04 18.98
N SER A 59 -19.03 -2.94 19.16
CA SER A 59 -18.68 -3.95 18.17
C SER A 59 -19.87 -4.85 17.82
N ALA A 60 -20.20 -4.88 16.53
CA ALA A 60 -21.10 -5.90 16.00
C ALA A 60 -20.33 -7.19 15.73
N ALA A 61 -20.91 -8.33 16.05
CA ALA A 61 -20.30 -9.61 15.70
C ALA A 61 -20.10 -9.73 14.18
N VAL A 62 -18.96 -10.29 13.79
CA VAL A 62 -18.67 -10.66 12.40
C VAL A 62 -19.26 -12.02 12.12
N THR A 63 -19.94 -12.16 10.99
CA THR A 63 -20.30 -13.48 10.47
C THR A 63 -19.36 -13.87 9.36
N LEU A 64 -18.85 -15.09 9.40
CA LEU A 64 -18.03 -15.70 8.36
C LEU A 64 -18.73 -16.96 7.86
N THR A 65 -18.94 -17.08 6.55
CA THR A 65 -19.63 -18.18 5.92
C THR A 65 -18.77 -18.76 4.81
N GLU A 66 -18.40 -20.01 4.92
CA GLU A 66 -17.84 -20.77 3.79
C GLU A 66 -18.97 -21.10 2.82
N LYS A 67 -18.73 -21.01 1.51
CA LYS A 67 -19.73 -21.33 0.48
C LYS A 67 -20.20 -22.78 0.63
N GLY A 68 -21.47 -22.95 0.95
CA GLY A 68 -22.10 -24.28 1.14
C GLY A 68 -22.00 -24.84 2.56
N ALA A 69 -21.48 -24.07 3.54
CA ALA A 69 -21.33 -24.51 4.94
C ALA A 69 -22.07 -23.59 5.91
N LYS A 70 -21.99 -23.93 7.20
CA LYS A 70 -22.60 -23.11 8.26
C LYS A 70 -21.87 -21.80 8.45
N THR A 71 -22.63 -20.75 8.77
CA THR A 71 -22.09 -19.48 9.20
C THR A 71 -21.52 -19.57 10.61
N VAL A 72 -20.29 -19.10 10.76
CA VAL A 72 -19.62 -18.92 12.05
C VAL A 72 -19.78 -17.48 12.49
N ARG A 73 -20.03 -17.25 13.78
CA ARG A 73 -20.09 -15.93 14.38
C ARG A 73 -18.80 -15.69 15.18
N ILE A 74 -18.09 -14.64 14.84
CA ILE A 74 -16.81 -14.28 15.47
C ILE A 74 -17.03 -13.01 16.29
N GLN A 75 -16.62 -13.03 17.55
CA GLN A 75 -16.63 -11.85 18.41
C GLN A 75 -15.37 -11.03 18.13
N PRO A 76 -15.52 -9.74 17.78
CA PRO A 76 -14.36 -8.90 17.53
C PRO A 76 -13.64 -8.53 18.81
N VAL A 77 -12.35 -8.25 18.67
CA VAL A 77 -11.48 -7.72 19.70
C VAL A 77 -11.29 -6.23 19.49
N THR A 78 -11.22 -5.46 20.56
CA THR A 78 -10.93 -4.02 20.48
C THR A 78 -9.49 -3.79 20.05
N GLY A 79 -9.30 -2.97 19.01
CA GLY A 79 -8.00 -2.44 18.58
C GLY A 79 -7.67 -1.14 19.31
N THR A 80 -6.39 -0.75 19.28
CA THR A 80 -5.94 0.50 19.89
C THR A 80 -5.13 1.35 18.91
N VAL A 81 -5.25 2.69 19.05
CA VAL A 81 -4.39 3.67 18.40
C VAL A 81 -3.83 4.58 19.48
N SER A 82 -2.51 4.70 19.55
CA SER A 82 -1.84 5.52 20.59
C SER A 82 -2.33 5.22 22.01
N GLY A 83 -2.55 3.92 22.31
CA GLY A 83 -3.02 3.46 23.63
C GLY A 83 -4.50 3.66 23.91
N LYS A 84 -5.30 4.15 22.96
CA LYS A 84 -6.75 4.31 23.07
C LYS A 84 -7.48 3.35 22.19
N ASP A 85 -8.67 2.92 22.60
CA ASP A 85 -9.55 2.09 21.78
C ASP A 85 -9.91 2.82 20.49
N SER A 86 -9.65 2.19 19.36
CA SER A 86 -9.75 2.83 18.04
C SER A 86 -10.46 1.98 17.01
N GLY A 87 -11.20 0.99 17.43
CA GLY A 87 -11.92 0.12 16.52
C GLY A 87 -11.79 -1.35 16.89
N PHE A 88 -11.98 -2.21 15.92
CA PHE A 88 -12.15 -3.63 16.14
C PHE A 88 -11.35 -4.44 15.11
N TYR A 89 -11.02 -5.66 15.49
CA TYR A 89 -10.51 -6.65 14.56
C TYR A 89 -11.12 -8.04 14.84
N ALA A 90 -11.13 -8.88 13.83
CA ALA A 90 -11.50 -10.29 13.92
C ALA A 90 -10.54 -11.10 13.06
N ASP A 91 -9.99 -12.18 13.61
CA ASP A 91 -9.07 -13.05 12.89
C ASP A 91 -9.84 -14.20 12.24
N PHE A 92 -9.50 -14.49 10.99
CA PHE A 92 -10.00 -15.60 10.20
C PHE A 92 -8.86 -16.59 9.99
N GLU A 93 -8.84 -17.62 10.80
CA GLU A 93 -7.81 -18.66 10.81
C GLU A 93 -8.41 -20.04 10.52
N ASN A 94 -7.57 -21.02 10.23
CA ASN A 94 -7.98 -22.40 9.95
C ASN A 94 -9.02 -22.49 8.82
N LEU A 95 -8.85 -21.66 7.79
CA LEU A 95 -9.71 -21.67 6.62
C LEU A 95 -9.41 -22.89 5.74
N THR A 96 -10.43 -23.44 5.11
CA THR A 96 -10.25 -24.51 4.13
C THR A 96 -9.60 -23.97 2.86
N PRO A 97 -8.40 -24.46 2.47
CA PRO A 97 -7.69 -23.95 1.30
C PRO A 97 -8.54 -23.99 0.02
N GLY A 98 -8.47 -22.94 -0.79
CA GLY A 98 -9.19 -22.82 -2.07
C GLY A 98 -10.70 -22.59 -1.95
N LYS A 99 -11.25 -22.49 -0.74
CA LYS A 99 -12.69 -22.22 -0.55
C LYS A 99 -12.99 -20.74 -0.51
N THR A 100 -14.17 -20.38 -1.02
CA THR A 100 -14.66 -19.00 -0.97
C THR A 100 -15.40 -18.76 0.34
N TYR A 101 -15.06 -17.70 1.01
CA TYR A 101 -15.67 -17.21 2.24
C TYR A 101 -16.35 -15.88 2.01
N THR A 102 -17.48 -15.66 2.68
CA THR A 102 -18.17 -14.37 2.72
C THR A 102 -18.22 -13.91 4.17
N TYR A 103 -17.75 -12.70 4.43
CA TYR A 103 -17.91 -12.07 5.74
C TYR A 103 -18.92 -10.92 5.69
N LYS A 104 -19.54 -10.65 6.84
CA LYS A 104 -20.47 -9.55 7.04
C LYS A 104 -20.31 -8.96 8.44
N ILE A 105 -20.24 -7.64 8.50
CA ILE A 105 -20.39 -6.82 9.70
C ILE A 105 -21.71 -6.04 9.56
N SER A 106 -22.45 -5.87 10.65
CA SER A 106 -23.68 -5.05 10.63
C SER A 106 -23.34 -3.61 10.23
N GLY A 107 -24.10 -3.05 9.31
CA GLY A 107 -23.86 -1.69 8.78
C GLY A 107 -22.89 -1.60 7.60
N HIS A 108 -22.18 -2.68 7.25
CA HIS A 108 -21.29 -2.75 6.11
C HIS A 108 -21.81 -3.68 5.01
N LYS A 109 -21.35 -3.44 3.78
CA LYS A 109 -21.58 -4.38 2.67
C LYS A 109 -20.85 -5.70 3.00
N LYS A 110 -21.47 -6.82 2.61
CA LYS A 110 -20.80 -8.12 2.64
C LYS A 110 -19.69 -8.14 1.59
N ALA A 111 -18.60 -8.80 1.90
CA ALA A 111 -17.53 -9.04 0.94
C ALA A 111 -17.09 -10.51 0.97
N SER A 112 -16.47 -10.95 -0.10
CA SER A 112 -16.04 -12.34 -0.24
C SER A 112 -14.57 -12.39 -0.66
N PHE A 113 -13.88 -13.44 -0.23
CA PHE A 113 -12.51 -13.73 -0.60
C PHE A 113 -12.33 -15.25 -0.75
N THR A 114 -11.28 -15.66 -1.42
CA THR A 114 -10.88 -17.07 -1.50
C THR A 114 -9.74 -17.33 -0.52
N ALA A 115 -9.86 -18.38 0.30
CA ALA A 115 -8.76 -18.80 1.16
C ALA A 115 -7.59 -19.30 0.30
N PRO A 116 -6.35 -18.87 0.57
CA PRO A 116 -5.20 -19.28 -0.22
C PRO A 116 -4.98 -20.80 -0.14
N SER A 117 -4.39 -21.36 -1.19
CA SER A 117 -3.96 -22.75 -1.27
C SER A 117 -2.55 -22.81 -1.83
N GLU A 118 -1.70 -23.66 -1.25
CA GLU A 118 -0.33 -23.85 -1.75
C GLU A 118 -0.29 -24.53 -3.13
N ASP A 119 -1.33 -25.30 -3.46
CA ASP A 119 -1.43 -26.08 -4.69
C ASP A 119 -2.12 -25.34 -5.85
N LEU A 120 -2.77 -24.21 -5.57
CA LEU A 120 -3.51 -23.46 -6.59
C LEU A 120 -2.76 -22.20 -6.98
N PRO A 121 -2.76 -21.83 -8.27
CA PRO A 121 -2.26 -20.55 -8.69
C PRO A 121 -3.12 -19.41 -8.11
N PHE A 122 -2.49 -18.26 -7.88
CA PHE A 122 -3.18 -17.05 -7.48
C PHE A 122 -2.55 -15.82 -8.16
N THR A 123 -3.29 -14.73 -8.21
CA THR A 123 -2.82 -13.47 -8.75
C THR A 123 -2.83 -12.39 -7.68
N PHE A 124 -1.71 -11.71 -7.47
CA PHE A 124 -1.69 -10.49 -6.65
C PHE A 124 -1.45 -9.26 -7.51
N ALA A 125 -2.08 -8.16 -7.13
CA ALA A 125 -1.74 -6.85 -7.67
C ALA A 125 -0.66 -6.21 -6.81
N ALA A 126 0.45 -5.81 -7.42
CA ALA A 126 1.49 -5.04 -6.76
C ALA A 126 1.30 -3.56 -7.09
N ILE A 127 1.18 -2.72 -6.06
CA ILE A 127 0.96 -1.28 -6.16
C ILE A 127 1.97 -0.52 -5.31
N SER A 128 2.20 0.76 -5.62
CA SER A 128 3.05 1.64 -4.81
C SER A 128 2.70 3.10 -5.03
N ASP A 129 3.14 3.95 -4.10
CA ASP A 129 3.12 5.41 -4.28
C ASP A 129 1.73 5.92 -4.71
N HIS A 130 0.70 5.50 -3.95
CA HIS A 130 -0.69 5.90 -4.20
C HIS A 130 -1.15 7.06 -3.31
N GLN A 131 -0.20 7.97 -2.99
CA GLN A 131 -0.39 9.25 -2.31
C GLN A 131 -0.75 10.39 -3.29
N THR A 132 -0.76 11.62 -2.83
CA THR A 132 -0.83 12.91 -3.54
C THR A 132 -2.18 13.21 -4.18
N PHE A 133 -2.66 12.40 -5.14
CA PHE A 133 -3.87 12.70 -5.92
C PHE A 133 -5.00 11.68 -5.63
N PRO A 134 -5.92 11.98 -4.70
CA PRO A 134 -6.97 11.03 -4.29
C PRO A 134 -7.87 10.53 -5.43
N GLU A 135 -8.09 11.35 -6.46
CA GLU A 135 -8.87 10.98 -7.65
C GLU A 135 -8.14 9.95 -8.51
N LEU A 136 -6.81 10.04 -8.59
CA LEU A 136 -6.00 9.04 -9.29
C LEU A 136 -5.87 7.75 -8.47
N THR A 137 -5.80 7.84 -7.13
CA THR A 137 -5.90 6.68 -6.25
C THR A 137 -7.21 5.94 -6.47
N GLU A 138 -8.33 6.67 -6.58
CA GLU A 138 -9.63 6.09 -6.89
C GLU A 138 -9.64 5.39 -8.25
N LYS A 139 -9.11 6.03 -9.30
CA LYS A 139 -8.96 5.42 -10.62
C LYS A 139 -8.11 4.14 -10.53
N GLY A 140 -6.95 4.21 -9.88
CA GLY A 140 -6.05 3.07 -9.72
C GLY A 140 -6.68 1.90 -8.96
N PHE A 141 -7.37 2.16 -7.85
CA PHE A 141 -8.07 1.11 -7.11
C PHE A 141 -9.20 0.47 -7.92
N ASN A 142 -9.94 1.25 -8.71
CA ASN A 142 -10.95 0.72 -9.62
C ASN A 142 -10.31 -0.17 -10.71
N CYS A 143 -9.18 0.26 -11.29
CA CYS A 143 -8.44 -0.56 -12.26
C CYS A 143 -8.00 -1.88 -11.62
N VAL A 144 -7.35 -1.84 -10.47
CA VAL A 144 -6.91 -3.04 -9.74
C VAL A 144 -8.09 -3.95 -9.39
N ALA A 145 -9.18 -3.40 -8.88
CA ALA A 145 -10.37 -4.19 -8.53
C ALA A 145 -11.02 -4.86 -9.75
N SER A 146 -10.97 -4.22 -10.93
CA SER A 146 -11.50 -4.78 -12.18
C SER A 146 -10.73 -6.00 -12.68
N GLU A 147 -9.44 -6.11 -12.35
CA GLU A 147 -8.58 -7.26 -12.62
C GLU A 147 -8.91 -8.47 -11.72
N LYS A 148 -9.63 -8.24 -10.63
CA LYS A 148 -10.03 -9.27 -9.65
C LYS A 148 -8.86 -10.08 -9.08
N PRO A 149 -7.79 -9.45 -8.62
CA PRO A 149 -6.69 -10.17 -8.01
C PRO A 149 -7.16 -10.85 -6.73
N ASP A 150 -6.49 -11.92 -6.35
CA ASP A 150 -6.75 -12.62 -5.09
C ASP A 150 -6.29 -11.83 -3.87
N CYS A 151 -5.25 -10.99 -4.03
CA CYS A 151 -4.81 -10.06 -3.00
C CYS A 151 -4.06 -8.86 -3.59
N ILE A 152 -3.79 -7.87 -2.75
CA ILE A 152 -3.04 -6.65 -3.08
C ILE A 152 -1.84 -6.54 -2.16
N ILE A 153 -0.68 -6.26 -2.75
CA ILE A 153 0.60 -6.01 -2.07
C ILE A 153 1.06 -4.60 -2.40
N SER A 154 1.16 -3.74 -1.38
CA SER A 154 1.64 -2.36 -1.55
C SER A 154 3.08 -2.21 -1.08
N ALA A 155 3.92 -1.58 -1.91
CA ALA A 155 5.30 -1.26 -1.58
C ALA A 155 5.47 0.11 -0.88
N GLY A 156 4.39 0.65 -0.28
CA GLY A 156 4.45 1.84 0.56
C GLY A 156 4.10 3.14 -0.14
N ASP A 157 4.26 4.24 0.60
CA ASP A 157 3.82 5.59 0.24
C ASP A 157 2.35 5.60 -0.16
N MET A 158 1.52 5.12 0.76
CA MET A 158 0.06 5.12 0.64
C MET A 158 -0.52 6.51 0.84
N LEU A 159 0.24 7.41 1.48
CA LEU A 159 -0.17 8.74 1.94
C LEU A 159 0.87 9.78 1.55
N GLU A 160 0.42 11.04 1.42
CA GLU A 160 1.33 12.18 1.29
C GLU A 160 2.08 12.50 2.60
N ASP A 161 1.40 12.33 3.72
CA ASP A 161 1.96 12.31 5.08
C ASP A 161 1.09 11.45 5.99
N GLY A 162 1.61 11.00 7.12
CA GLY A 162 0.92 10.13 8.08
C GLY A 162 -0.20 10.77 8.88
N LYS A 163 -0.70 11.95 8.52
CA LYS A 163 -1.79 12.61 9.26
C LYS A 163 -3.14 11.90 9.07
N VAL A 164 -3.96 11.95 10.10
CA VAL A 164 -5.32 11.35 10.11
C VAL A 164 -6.16 11.76 8.91
N LYS A 165 -6.03 13.01 8.46
CA LYS A 165 -6.74 13.51 7.27
C LYS A 165 -6.37 12.69 6.03
N ASN A 166 -5.08 12.47 5.78
CA ASN A 166 -4.62 11.74 4.60
C ASN A 166 -4.95 10.25 4.70
N TRP A 167 -4.86 9.65 5.89
CA TRP A 167 -5.40 8.30 6.12
C TRP A 167 -6.86 8.20 5.71
N ASN A 168 -7.68 9.20 6.05
CA ASN A 168 -9.09 9.22 5.70
C ASN A 168 -9.32 9.39 4.18
N GLU A 169 -8.76 10.45 3.60
CA GLU A 169 -9.08 10.89 2.23
C GLU A 169 -8.40 10.03 1.16
N ASN A 170 -7.14 9.67 1.37
CA ASN A 170 -6.36 8.93 0.37
C ASN A 170 -6.50 7.41 0.49
N PHE A 171 -6.80 6.89 1.68
CA PHE A 171 -6.85 5.46 1.88
C PHE A 171 -8.22 4.94 2.30
N PHE A 172 -8.73 5.28 3.51
CA PHE A 172 -9.94 4.63 4.02
C PHE A 172 -11.19 4.93 3.21
N GLN A 173 -11.35 6.13 2.66
CA GLN A 173 -12.48 6.43 1.77
C GLN A 173 -12.43 5.65 0.45
N LYS A 174 -11.27 5.12 0.08
CA LYS A 174 -11.06 4.34 -1.16
C LYS A 174 -11.12 2.83 -0.95
N ILE A 175 -10.92 2.33 0.26
CA ILE A 175 -10.96 0.89 0.58
C ILE A 175 -12.24 0.18 0.12
N PRO A 176 -13.45 0.79 0.20
CA PRO A 176 -14.66 0.15 -0.31
C PRO A 176 -14.61 -0.22 -1.80
N LEU A 177 -13.76 0.45 -2.61
CA LEU A 177 -13.56 0.14 -4.03
C LEU A 177 -12.90 -1.22 -4.23
N LEU A 178 -12.06 -1.64 -3.28
CA LEU A 178 -11.37 -2.94 -3.31
C LEU A 178 -12.28 -4.12 -2.99
N ASN A 179 -13.53 -3.86 -2.59
CA ASN A 179 -14.57 -4.88 -2.38
C ASN A 179 -14.13 -6.09 -1.53
N GLY A 180 -13.29 -5.86 -0.52
CA GLY A 180 -12.81 -6.89 0.39
C GLY A 180 -11.65 -7.74 -0.12
N ILE A 181 -10.98 -7.34 -1.20
CA ILE A 181 -9.74 -7.97 -1.63
C ILE A 181 -8.71 -7.89 -0.48
N PRO A 182 -8.09 -9.01 -0.10
CA PRO A 182 -7.07 -9.04 0.95
C PRO A 182 -5.87 -8.13 0.62
N PHE A 183 -5.30 -7.47 1.64
CA PHE A 183 -4.31 -6.42 1.49
C PHE A 183 -3.12 -6.62 2.42
N ALA A 184 -1.92 -6.29 1.95
CA ALA A 184 -0.74 -6.12 2.79
C ALA A 184 0.11 -4.96 2.26
N ALA A 185 0.83 -4.25 3.15
CA ALA A 185 1.64 -3.10 2.76
C ALA A 185 2.95 -3.02 3.54
N ALA A 186 4.04 -2.70 2.85
CA ALA A 186 5.25 -2.16 3.48
C ALA A 186 5.05 -0.67 3.80
N GLU A 187 5.79 -0.15 4.77
CA GLU A 187 5.72 1.27 5.15
C GLU A 187 6.65 2.10 4.25
N GLY A 188 6.10 3.12 3.58
CA GLY A 188 6.84 4.11 2.82
C GLY A 188 7.35 5.27 3.69
N ASN A 189 8.18 6.15 3.12
CA ASN A 189 8.74 7.28 3.87
C ASN A 189 7.71 8.40 4.11
N ASN A 190 6.69 8.49 3.28
CA ASN A 190 5.60 9.44 3.45
C ASN A 190 4.49 8.91 4.39
N ASP A 191 4.46 7.61 4.66
CA ASP A 191 3.55 7.00 5.65
C ASP A 191 3.98 7.33 7.09
N THR A 192 4.60 8.48 7.30
CA THR A 192 5.08 8.96 8.61
C THR A 192 3.95 9.01 9.63
N GLY A 193 4.26 8.81 10.90
CA GLY A 193 3.23 8.62 11.93
C GLY A 193 3.04 7.14 12.23
N PHE A 194 4.12 6.48 12.51
CA PHE A 194 4.28 5.02 12.64
C PHE A 194 3.25 4.33 13.52
N GLU A 195 2.80 4.98 14.56
CA GLU A 195 1.76 4.42 15.42
C GLU A 195 0.44 4.29 14.65
N LEU A 196 0.15 5.22 13.72
CA LEU A 196 -1.07 5.12 12.91
C LEU A 196 -0.97 4.02 11.87
N PHE A 197 0.16 3.90 11.15
CA PHE A 197 0.38 2.81 10.20
C PHE A 197 0.22 1.45 10.89
N LYS A 198 0.97 1.24 11.97
CA LYS A 198 0.92 0.02 12.76
C LYS A 198 -0.49 -0.26 13.30
N SER A 199 -1.09 0.74 13.92
CA SER A 199 -2.39 0.59 14.59
C SER A 199 -3.55 0.42 13.60
N TYR A 200 -3.56 1.19 12.52
CA TYR A 200 -4.64 1.13 11.52
C TYR A 200 -4.60 -0.13 10.67
N LEU A 201 -3.42 -0.72 10.47
CA LEU A 201 -3.28 -2.01 9.81
C LEU A 201 -3.26 -3.19 10.79
N GLY A 202 -3.44 -2.95 12.09
CA GLY A 202 -3.49 -4.00 13.12
C GLY A 202 -2.19 -4.79 13.22
N LEU A 203 -1.04 -4.11 13.05
CA LEU A 203 0.29 -4.69 13.10
C LEU A 203 0.87 -4.63 14.51
N LYS A 204 1.70 -5.60 14.85
CA LYS A 204 2.50 -5.61 16.07
C LYS A 204 3.74 -4.72 15.93
N ASP A 205 4.42 -4.85 14.80
CA ASP A 205 5.65 -4.14 14.47
C ASP A 205 5.54 -3.42 13.14
N ARG A 206 6.51 -2.58 12.81
CA ARG A 206 6.56 -1.81 11.54
C ARG A 206 7.06 -2.64 10.35
N TYR A 207 7.45 -3.86 10.60
CA TYR A 207 7.85 -4.87 9.63
C TYR A 207 7.21 -6.20 10.04
N TYR A 208 6.87 -7.01 9.09
CA TYR A 208 6.18 -8.28 9.34
C TYR A 208 6.27 -9.18 8.11
N SER A 209 5.91 -10.44 8.27
CA SER A 209 5.65 -11.34 7.16
C SER A 209 4.18 -11.67 7.05
N CYS A 210 3.77 -12.11 5.88
CA CYS A 210 2.48 -12.73 5.65
C CYS A 210 2.60 -13.77 4.54
N THR A 211 1.68 -14.72 4.53
CA THR A 211 1.70 -15.83 3.58
C THR A 211 0.40 -15.85 2.77
N TYR A 212 0.51 -15.97 1.45
CA TYR A 212 -0.63 -16.22 0.58
C TYR A 212 -0.28 -17.37 -0.38
N GLY A 213 -1.03 -18.46 -0.31
CA GLY A 213 -0.73 -19.67 -1.06
C GLY A 213 0.69 -20.17 -0.77
N ASN A 214 1.43 -20.43 -1.84
CA ASN A 214 2.80 -20.93 -1.78
C ASN A 214 3.87 -19.82 -1.64
N THR A 215 3.47 -18.57 -1.33
CA THR A 215 4.34 -17.40 -1.31
C THR A 215 4.39 -16.74 0.05
N ARG A 216 5.60 -16.54 0.55
CA ARG A 216 5.87 -15.68 1.71
C ARG A 216 6.25 -14.28 1.27
N PHE A 217 5.51 -13.30 1.75
CA PHE A 217 5.79 -11.89 1.57
C PHE A 217 6.49 -11.35 2.82
N LEU A 218 7.63 -10.69 2.64
CA LEU A 218 8.41 -10.06 3.69
C LEU A 218 8.21 -8.55 3.59
N MET A 219 7.40 -7.98 4.46
CA MET A 219 7.13 -6.53 4.52
C MET A 219 8.23 -5.87 5.34
N ILE A 220 9.25 -5.36 4.68
CA ILE A 220 10.46 -4.79 5.30
C ILE A 220 10.34 -3.27 5.32
N ASN A 221 10.71 -2.64 6.42
CA ASN A 221 10.69 -1.20 6.56
C ASN A 221 12.08 -0.58 6.33
N THR A 222 12.29 0.01 5.17
CA THR A 222 13.56 0.67 4.83
C THR A 222 13.72 2.10 5.38
N ASN A 223 12.76 2.57 6.21
CA ASN A 223 12.87 3.86 6.92
C ASN A 223 13.54 3.71 8.30
N ILE A 224 13.76 2.48 8.76
CA ILE A 224 14.49 2.15 9.99
C ILE A 224 15.71 1.29 9.65
N PRO A 225 16.65 1.10 10.60
CA PRO A 225 17.85 0.33 10.34
C PRO A 225 17.55 -1.09 9.84
N VAL A 226 18.22 -1.48 8.74
CA VAL A 226 18.20 -2.84 8.15
C VAL A 226 19.55 -3.52 8.19
N ARG A 227 20.53 -2.94 8.93
CA ARG A 227 21.89 -3.43 9.09
C ARG A 227 21.94 -4.63 10.04
N PRO A 228 23.02 -5.46 10.00
CA PRO A 228 23.12 -6.73 10.73
C PRO A 228 22.92 -6.68 12.26
N ASP A 229 23.15 -5.52 12.90
CA ASP A 229 22.98 -5.32 14.34
C ASP A 229 21.59 -4.76 14.73
N SER A 230 20.65 -4.66 13.78
CA SER A 230 19.30 -4.15 14.04
C SER A 230 18.30 -5.25 14.39
N GLU A 231 17.29 -4.90 15.19
CA GLU A 231 16.19 -5.81 15.55
C GLU A 231 15.45 -6.34 14.32
N GLN A 232 15.23 -5.46 13.31
CA GLN A 232 14.57 -5.86 12.07
C GLN A 232 15.41 -6.89 11.30
N TYR A 233 16.74 -6.74 11.26
CA TYR A 233 17.61 -7.71 10.59
C TYR A 233 17.57 -9.07 11.29
N ALA A 234 17.65 -9.11 12.63
CA ALA A 234 17.54 -10.33 13.40
C ALA A 234 16.20 -11.04 13.21
N TRP A 235 15.11 -10.27 13.18
CA TRP A 235 13.77 -10.79 12.85
C TRP A 235 13.74 -11.38 11.44
N LEU A 236 14.29 -10.65 10.45
CA LEU A 236 14.28 -11.07 9.06
C LEU A 236 15.09 -12.35 8.85
N GLU A 237 16.30 -12.43 9.44
CA GLU A 237 17.15 -13.63 9.36
C GLU A 237 16.44 -14.85 9.96
N LYS A 238 15.80 -14.69 11.12
CA LYS A 238 14.98 -15.74 11.72
C LYS A 238 13.83 -16.15 10.79
N THR A 239 13.07 -15.18 10.29
CA THR A 239 11.92 -15.44 9.41
C THR A 239 12.33 -16.18 8.14
N LEU A 240 13.45 -15.79 7.54
CA LEU A 240 13.99 -16.44 6.35
C LEU A 240 14.51 -17.86 6.64
N SER A 241 15.18 -18.07 7.77
CA SER A 241 15.69 -19.40 8.16
C SER A 241 14.59 -20.41 8.45
N GLU A 242 13.42 -19.96 8.88
CA GLU A 242 12.24 -20.80 9.17
C GLU A 242 11.29 -20.91 7.95
N ASN A 243 11.56 -20.18 6.87
CA ASN A 243 10.67 -20.13 5.70
C ASN A 243 10.66 -21.45 4.92
N LYS A 244 9.45 -21.96 4.66
CA LYS A 244 9.22 -23.17 3.87
C LYS A 244 8.38 -22.92 2.62
N SER A 245 7.98 -21.67 2.40
CA SER A 245 7.17 -21.32 1.22
C SER A 245 7.98 -21.55 -0.06
N ARG A 246 7.31 -21.94 -1.12
CA ARG A 246 7.93 -22.15 -2.44
C ARG A 246 8.56 -20.88 -2.98
N TRP A 247 7.88 -19.73 -2.77
CA TRP A 247 8.31 -18.42 -3.21
C TRP A 247 8.57 -17.49 -2.03
N THR A 248 9.61 -16.70 -2.15
CA THR A 248 9.94 -15.63 -1.20
C THR A 248 9.97 -14.30 -1.95
N VAL A 249 9.06 -13.40 -1.60
CA VAL A 249 8.96 -12.07 -2.18
C VAL A 249 9.23 -11.04 -1.09
N ALA A 250 10.31 -10.27 -1.22
CA ALA A 250 10.59 -9.15 -0.32
C ALA A 250 9.95 -7.87 -0.87
N VAL A 251 9.27 -7.14 0.00
CA VAL A 251 8.54 -5.92 -0.34
C VAL A 251 9.00 -4.81 0.60
N PHE A 252 9.55 -3.76 0.04
CA PHE A 252 10.01 -2.59 0.80
C PHE A 252 9.98 -1.33 -0.07
N HIS A 253 9.99 -0.17 0.56
CA HIS A 253 9.73 1.05 -0.18
C HIS A 253 10.96 1.55 -0.96
N LYS A 254 12.11 1.76 -0.30
CA LYS A 254 13.33 2.24 -0.97
C LYS A 254 14.10 1.08 -1.55
N GLY A 255 14.29 1.08 -2.88
CA GLY A 255 14.94 0.01 -3.62
C GLY A 255 16.43 -0.16 -3.32
N ALA A 256 17.04 -1.19 -3.94
CA ALA A 256 18.46 -1.48 -3.82
C ALA A 256 19.22 -1.30 -5.14
N TYR A 257 18.56 -1.61 -6.25
CA TYR A 257 19.11 -1.51 -7.60
C TYR A 257 18.15 -0.77 -8.53
N LEU A 258 18.69 0.13 -9.32
CA LEU A 258 17.98 0.88 -10.35
C LEU A 258 18.91 1.06 -11.56
N SER A 259 18.34 1.13 -12.76
CA SER A 259 19.07 1.47 -13.97
C SER A 259 19.38 2.97 -14.09
N SER A 260 18.72 3.82 -13.31
CA SER A 260 19.05 5.24 -13.13
C SER A 260 20.10 5.43 -12.04
N VAL A 261 20.60 6.67 -11.87
CA VAL A 261 21.54 6.99 -10.78
C VAL A 261 20.86 6.81 -9.41
N PRO A 262 21.31 5.86 -8.58
CA PRO A 262 20.66 5.59 -7.32
C PRO A 262 20.91 6.71 -6.29
N ASP A 263 19.93 7.01 -5.49
CA ASP A 263 20.07 7.79 -4.26
C ASP A 263 21.02 7.06 -3.28
N LYS A 264 21.75 7.82 -2.47
CA LYS A 264 22.63 7.26 -1.42
C LYS A 264 21.90 6.37 -0.42
N SER A 265 20.59 6.57 -0.21
CA SER A 265 19.78 5.72 0.66
C SER A 265 19.65 4.29 0.12
N PHE A 266 19.69 4.09 -1.19
CA PHE A 266 19.66 2.77 -1.83
C PHE A 266 20.94 1.97 -1.60
N LEU A 267 22.07 2.66 -1.54
CA LEU A 267 23.36 2.02 -1.27
C LEU A 267 23.34 1.33 0.10
N LYS A 268 22.73 1.96 1.11
CA LYS A 268 22.56 1.35 2.44
C LYS A 268 21.65 0.11 2.41
N VAL A 269 20.52 0.20 1.71
CA VAL A 269 19.63 -0.96 1.54
C VAL A 269 20.37 -2.09 0.82
N ARG A 270 21.09 -1.77 -0.26
CA ARG A 270 21.87 -2.75 -1.01
C ARG A 270 22.95 -3.40 -0.14
N ASP A 271 23.76 -2.59 0.54
CA ASP A 271 24.95 -3.10 1.23
C ASP A 271 24.59 -3.81 2.56
N ASP A 272 23.53 -3.38 3.24
CA ASP A 272 23.15 -3.91 4.55
C ASP A 272 22.12 -5.06 4.44
N LEU A 273 21.14 -4.99 3.54
CA LEU A 273 19.99 -5.89 3.49
C LEU A 273 20.12 -6.99 2.43
N ILE A 274 20.58 -6.64 1.23
CA ILE A 274 20.55 -7.56 0.09
C ILE A 274 21.36 -8.83 0.32
N PRO A 275 22.57 -8.81 0.94
CA PRO A 275 23.31 -10.04 1.21
C PRO A 275 22.54 -11.07 2.03
N LEU A 276 21.65 -10.63 2.94
CA LEU A 276 20.80 -11.52 3.70
C LEU A 276 19.73 -12.16 2.82
N LEU A 277 19.08 -11.37 1.98
CA LEU A 277 18.04 -11.85 1.06
C LEU A 277 18.60 -12.83 0.02
N GLU A 278 19.82 -12.57 -0.48
CA GLU A 278 20.55 -13.47 -1.37
C GLU A 278 20.92 -14.80 -0.68
N LYS A 279 21.45 -14.72 0.56
CA LYS A 279 21.83 -15.90 1.36
C LYS A 279 20.68 -16.90 1.50
N TYR A 280 19.44 -16.40 1.65
CA TYR A 280 18.26 -17.24 1.85
C TYR A 280 17.43 -17.44 0.57
N GLY A 281 17.93 -17.05 -0.60
CA GLY A 281 17.31 -17.36 -1.89
C GLY A 281 15.97 -16.65 -2.12
N THR A 282 15.88 -15.37 -1.80
CA THR A 282 14.74 -14.54 -2.20
C THR A 282 14.58 -14.56 -3.72
N ASP A 283 13.36 -14.68 -4.23
CA ASP A 283 13.09 -14.81 -5.67
C ASP A 283 12.84 -13.47 -6.36
N LEU A 284 12.08 -12.59 -5.68
CA LEU A 284 11.62 -11.32 -6.20
C LEU A 284 11.70 -10.24 -5.13
N ILE A 285 12.16 -9.07 -5.51
CA ILE A 285 12.10 -7.85 -4.70
C ILE A 285 11.20 -6.85 -5.40
N ILE A 286 10.19 -6.34 -4.68
CA ILE A 286 9.28 -5.31 -5.14
C ILE A 286 9.48 -4.06 -4.28
N ASN A 287 9.72 -2.92 -4.93
CA ASN A 287 9.86 -1.63 -4.26
C ASN A 287 9.11 -0.51 -4.99
N GLY A 288 8.94 0.64 -4.34
CA GLY A 288 8.35 1.87 -4.86
C GLY A 288 9.34 3.02 -4.84
N HIS A 289 8.90 4.18 -4.32
CA HIS A 289 9.68 5.38 -4.03
C HIS A 289 10.11 6.21 -5.25
N ASN A 290 10.40 5.57 -6.37
CA ASN A 290 11.04 6.23 -7.51
C ASN A 290 10.05 6.90 -8.46
N HIS A 291 8.77 6.50 -8.38
CA HIS A 291 7.69 6.98 -9.23
C HIS A 291 7.91 6.71 -10.74
N PHE A 292 8.67 5.67 -11.07
CA PHE A 292 8.82 5.13 -12.42
C PHE A 292 9.01 3.61 -12.35
N TYR A 293 8.73 2.95 -13.45
CA TYR A 293 8.95 1.51 -13.54
C TYR A 293 10.40 1.20 -13.90
N ASP A 294 11.00 0.30 -13.13
CA ASP A 294 12.33 -0.25 -13.43
C ASP A 294 12.38 -1.74 -13.05
N ARG A 295 12.91 -2.53 -13.96
CA ARG A 295 13.15 -3.95 -13.75
C ARG A 295 14.58 -4.29 -14.08
N THR A 296 15.25 -5.01 -13.20
CA THR A 296 16.60 -5.50 -13.47
C THR A 296 16.59 -6.83 -14.20
N SER A 297 17.66 -7.13 -14.93
CA SER A 297 18.08 -8.52 -15.17
C SER A 297 18.34 -9.18 -13.80
N PRO A 298 18.22 -10.51 -13.67
CA PRO A 298 18.46 -11.17 -12.39
C PRO A 298 19.88 -10.90 -11.86
N ILE A 299 19.97 -10.43 -10.61
CA ILE A 299 21.24 -10.20 -9.89
C ILE A 299 21.34 -11.25 -8.79
N ASN A 300 22.36 -12.11 -8.82
CA ASN A 300 22.53 -13.22 -7.91
C ASN A 300 21.24 -14.09 -7.74
N GLY A 301 20.46 -14.17 -8.82
CA GLY A 301 19.23 -14.97 -8.86
C GLY A 301 17.96 -14.23 -8.43
N ILE A 302 18.05 -13.00 -7.99
CA ILE A 302 16.90 -12.16 -7.60
C ILE A 302 16.56 -11.19 -8.74
N THR A 303 15.28 -11.06 -9.05
CA THR A 303 14.77 -9.99 -9.92
C THR A 303 14.26 -8.83 -9.06
N TYR A 304 14.67 -7.60 -9.38
CA TYR A 304 14.23 -6.39 -8.69
C TYR A 304 13.25 -5.63 -9.57
N VAL A 305 12.12 -5.26 -8.97
CA VAL A 305 11.05 -4.51 -9.65
C VAL A 305 10.72 -3.27 -8.83
N SER A 306 11.06 -2.11 -9.36
CA SER A 306 10.57 -0.82 -8.88
C SER A 306 9.25 -0.52 -9.58
N LEU A 307 8.18 -0.43 -8.82
CA LEU A 307 6.84 -0.17 -9.35
C LEU A 307 6.70 1.29 -9.80
N PRO A 308 5.89 1.56 -10.83
CA PRO A 308 5.46 2.92 -11.12
C PRO A 308 4.62 3.46 -9.96
N CYS A 309 4.54 4.78 -9.82
CA CYS A 309 3.55 5.32 -8.89
C CYS A 309 2.14 5.08 -9.40
N MET A 310 1.20 4.78 -8.50
CA MET A 310 -0.21 4.68 -8.88
C MET A 310 -0.85 6.08 -8.99
N SER A 311 -0.60 6.96 -8.04
CA SER A 311 -1.16 8.31 -8.01
C SER A 311 -0.20 9.39 -7.49
N GLY A 312 1.04 9.05 -7.21
CA GLY A 312 2.10 10.01 -6.86
C GLY A 312 2.49 10.95 -8.01
N SER A 313 3.35 11.90 -7.73
CA SER A 313 3.93 12.77 -8.76
C SER A 313 4.87 11.97 -9.66
N ILE A 314 4.75 12.16 -10.97
CA ILE A 314 5.61 11.47 -11.95
C ILE A 314 7.04 12.02 -11.86
N THR A 315 8.02 11.12 -11.80
CA THR A 315 9.44 11.47 -11.84
C THR A 315 9.99 11.36 -13.27
N LYS A 316 10.67 12.42 -13.72
CA LYS A 316 11.41 12.40 -14.98
C LYS A 316 12.83 11.89 -14.72
N ILE A 317 13.25 10.92 -15.48
CA ILE A 317 14.59 10.32 -15.37
C ILE A 317 15.27 10.19 -16.72
N GLN A 318 16.60 10.10 -16.69
CA GLN A 318 17.36 9.60 -17.83
C GLN A 318 17.63 8.11 -17.62
N VAL A 319 17.14 7.31 -18.54
CA VAL A 319 17.35 5.85 -18.53
C VAL A 319 18.80 5.53 -18.88
N ASN A 320 19.45 4.68 -18.08
CA ASN A 320 20.78 4.18 -18.35
C ASN A 320 20.73 2.69 -18.76
N GLU A 321 20.51 2.43 -20.03
CA GLU A 321 20.46 1.08 -20.58
C GLU A 321 21.80 0.33 -20.52
N ASN A 322 22.89 1.06 -20.27
CA ASN A 322 24.23 0.49 -20.13
C ASN A 322 24.57 0.07 -18.67
N SER A 323 23.62 0.18 -17.74
CA SER A 323 23.85 -0.36 -16.40
C SER A 323 24.02 -1.88 -16.49
N GLY A 324 24.96 -2.45 -15.74
CA GLY A 324 25.27 -3.89 -15.79
C GLY A 324 24.12 -4.80 -15.33
N TYR A 325 23.01 -4.24 -14.87
CA TYR A 325 21.80 -4.94 -14.41
C TYR A 325 20.52 -4.43 -15.08
N TYR A 326 20.61 -3.65 -16.14
CA TYR A 326 19.45 -3.17 -16.88
C TYR A 326 18.59 -4.31 -17.41
N GLY A 327 17.30 -4.24 -17.19
CA GLY A 327 16.32 -5.14 -17.76
C GLY A 327 15.28 -4.39 -18.57
N LYS A 328 14.56 -3.47 -17.94
CA LYS A 328 13.56 -2.62 -18.59
C LYS A 328 13.28 -1.40 -17.70
N THR A 329 13.27 -0.21 -18.28
CA THR A 329 12.87 1.02 -17.58
C THR A 329 11.85 1.78 -18.40
N ILE A 330 10.76 2.21 -17.78
CA ILE A 330 9.72 3.01 -18.42
C ILE A 330 9.41 4.19 -17.49
N PRO A 331 9.79 5.40 -17.87
CA PRO A 331 9.49 6.61 -17.12
C PRO A 331 8.06 7.13 -17.41
N GLU A 332 7.62 8.08 -16.62
CA GLU A 332 6.53 9.00 -16.92
C GLU A 332 5.14 8.37 -17.11
N PHE A 333 4.82 7.27 -16.42
CA PHE A 333 3.45 6.75 -16.39
C PHE A 333 3.00 6.40 -14.97
N ARG A 334 1.72 6.19 -14.80
CA ARG A 334 1.09 5.67 -13.59
C ARG A 334 0.53 4.30 -13.85
N GLY A 335 0.67 3.40 -12.89
CA GLY A 335 0.23 2.03 -13.12
C GLY A 335 0.39 1.10 -11.93
N TYR A 336 0.33 -0.17 -12.23
CA TYR A 336 0.45 -1.29 -11.27
C TYR A 336 1.00 -2.52 -11.98
N ALA A 337 1.35 -3.53 -11.22
CA ALA A 337 1.71 -4.84 -11.78
C ALA A 337 0.73 -5.91 -11.31
N LEU A 338 0.40 -6.85 -12.20
CA LEU A 338 -0.30 -8.10 -11.88
C LEU A 338 0.72 -9.23 -11.88
N CYS A 339 0.75 -10.01 -10.81
CA CYS A 339 1.70 -11.09 -10.61
C CYS A 339 0.93 -12.39 -10.42
N THR A 340 0.90 -13.24 -11.44
CA THR A 340 0.28 -14.57 -11.35
C THR A 340 1.33 -15.60 -10.91
N VAL A 341 1.10 -16.16 -9.74
CA VAL A 341 2.01 -17.13 -9.10
C VAL A 341 1.51 -18.54 -9.32
N THR A 342 2.40 -19.37 -9.80
CA THR A 342 2.20 -20.82 -9.91
C THR A 342 3.24 -21.55 -9.06
N LYS A 343 3.28 -22.86 -9.10
CA LYS A 343 4.35 -23.63 -8.50
C LYS A 343 5.72 -23.33 -9.13
N ASP A 344 5.76 -23.09 -10.44
CA ASP A 344 7.00 -23.07 -11.22
C ASP A 344 7.39 -21.68 -11.73
N SER A 345 6.48 -20.72 -11.70
CA SER A 345 6.73 -19.36 -12.19
C SER A 345 5.93 -18.29 -11.47
N ILE A 346 6.47 -17.06 -11.47
CA ILE A 346 5.73 -15.82 -11.23
C ILE A 346 5.71 -15.07 -12.56
N HIS A 347 4.53 -14.94 -13.15
CA HIS A 347 4.32 -14.17 -14.37
C HIS A 347 3.87 -12.77 -14.01
N ILE A 348 4.56 -11.75 -14.49
CA ILE A 348 4.36 -10.36 -14.11
C ILE A 348 3.97 -9.56 -15.36
N THR A 349 2.82 -8.87 -15.27
CA THR A 349 2.30 -7.97 -16.31
C THR A 349 2.17 -6.57 -15.73
N VAL A 350 2.89 -5.60 -16.26
CA VAL A 350 2.84 -4.19 -15.84
C VAL A 350 1.90 -3.43 -16.75
N LYS A 351 0.94 -2.72 -16.13
CA LYS A 351 -0.10 -1.97 -16.84
C LYS A 351 -0.13 -0.51 -16.41
N ASP A 352 -0.48 0.37 -17.33
CA ASP A 352 -0.90 1.73 -16.97
C ASP A 352 -2.35 1.76 -16.44
N LEU A 353 -2.82 2.94 -16.01
CA LEU A 353 -4.19 3.12 -15.50
C LEU A 353 -5.25 3.14 -16.61
N ASP A 354 -4.89 3.00 -17.87
CA ASP A 354 -5.80 2.85 -18.99
C ASP A 354 -5.87 1.38 -19.49
N GLY A 355 -5.11 0.49 -18.82
CA GLY A 355 -5.08 -0.95 -19.07
C GLY A 355 -4.09 -1.40 -20.12
N THR A 356 -3.24 -0.49 -20.64
CA THR A 356 -2.20 -0.82 -21.61
C THR A 356 -1.12 -1.64 -20.94
N VAL A 357 -0.77 -2.78 -21.53
CA VAL A 357 0.39 -3.59 -21.09
C VAL A 357 1.68 -2.93 -21.57
N LEU A 358 2.56 -2.60 -20.63
CA LEU A 358 3.81 -1.90 -20.89
C LEU A 358 5.05 -2.80 -20.76
N ASP A 359 4.99 -3.80 -19.90
CA ASP A 359 6.00 -4.87 -19.79
C ASP A 359 5.36 -6.18 -19.37
N GLU A 360 5.97 -7.29 -19.80
CA GLU A 360 5.54 -8.64 -19.47
C GLU A 360 6.75 -9.57 -19.40
N PHE A 361 6.88 -10.32 -18.30
CA PHE A 361 7.99 -11.24 -18.11
C PHE A 361 7.65 -12.30 -17.06
N ALA A 362 8.48 -13.32 -16.97
CA ALA A 362 8.33 -14.38 -15.97
C ALA A 362 9.63 -14.63 -15.21
N ILE A 363 9.47 -14.98 -13.94
CA ILE A 363 10.53 -15.52 -13.09
C ILE A 363 10.23 -17.00 -12.93
N ASN A 364 11.15 -17.86 -13.35
CA ASN A 364 11.02 -19.28 -13.23
C ASN A 364 11.75 -19.77 -11.98
N LYS A 365 11.14 -20.71 -11.25
CA LYS A 365 11.77 -21.30 -10.08
C LYS A 365 12.94 -22.16 -10.55
N LYS A 366 14.09 -21.95 -9.93
CA LYS A 366 15.23 -22.83 -10.16
C LYS A 366 14.94 -24.20 -9.51
N GLU A 367 15.34 -25.26 -10.20
CA GLU A 367 15.27 -26.64 -9.69
C GLU A 367 16.18 -26.86 -8.49
#